data_c3ccf86d120088cc0304be0551b9259e
#
_entry.id   c3ccf86d120088cc0304be0551b9259e
#
_cell.length_a   1.000
_cell.length_b   1.000
_cell.length_c   1.000
_cell.angle_alpha   90.00
_cell.angle_beta   90.00
_cell.angle_gamma   90.00
#
_symmetry.space_group_name_H-M   'P 1'
#
loop_
_entity.id
_entity.type
_entity.pdbx_description
1 polymer ?
#
loop_
_entity_poly.entity_id
_entity_poly.type
_entity_poly.pdbx_seq_one_letter_code
_entity_poly.pdbx_strand_id
1 'polypeptide(L)'
;RDESVPVRREQGRITIGTDPTDGAASRPTSSGRRPRPGDATSRGRPGARPATAGRATSSKSTKGVSGRDMPTAIAVGLAIAAVFIGALKYKPWAVAVIVVVVLGLGAVEYFDRVREKGYQPAFVPGIVACVAAPAAVYHYGTGALPLVMMLAFVACAVSFIGAPNLESNPMPNMAITSLGITWIGMLGSFGAGIVALSNFGGGNPIGTDTLCLLAIGVVANDIG
;
A
#
# COMPACT_ATOMS: atom_id res chain seq x y z
N ARG A 1 -24.79 -50.20 30.93
CA ARG A 1 -25.65 -49.23 30.15
C ARG A 1 -24.70 -48.26 29.49
N ASP A 2 -24.53 -48.54 28.23
CA ASP A 2 -23.67 -47.83 27.28
C ASP A 2 -24.56 -46.78 26.59
N GLU A 3 -24.27 -45.51 26.75
CA GLU A 3 -24.95 -44.44 26.05
C GLU A 3 -23.92 -43.68 25.23
N SER A 4 -23.72 -44.16 24.00
CA SER A 4 -22.92 -43.53 22.97
C SER A 4 -23.66 -42.36 22.35
N VAL A 5 -23.18 -41.13 22.62
CA VAL A 5 -23.64 -39.91 21.96
C VAL A 5 -23.03 -39.82 20.55
N PRO A 6 -23.80 -39.66 19.47
CA PRO A 6 -23.23 -39.54 18.14
C PRO A 6 -22.71 -38.12 17.90
N VAL A 7 -21.41 -38.00 17.69
CA VAL A 7 -20.76 -36.77 17.19
C VAL A 7 -21.12 -36.57 15.75
N ARG A 8 -21.98 -35.60 15.48
CA ARG A 8 -22.34 -35.15 14.14
C ARG A 8 -21.19 -34.30 13.58
N ARG A 9 -20.36 -34.90 12.73
CA ARG A 9 -19.39 -34.15 11.88
C ARG A 9 -20.14 -33.55 10.71
N GLU A 10 -20.38 -32.24 10.73
CA GLU A 10 -20.71 -31.50 9.51
C GLU A 10 -19.41 -31.28 8.71
N GLN A 11 -19.24 -32.13 7.71
CA GLN A 11 -18.23 -31.92 6.66
C GLN A 11 -18.73 -30.81 5.75
N GLY A 12 -18.09 -29.64 5.81
CA GLY A 12 -18.22 -28.59 4.82
C GLY A 12 -17.80 -29.08 3.43
N ARG A 13 -18.78 -29.38 2.60
CA ARG A 13 -18.59 -29.77 1.20
C ARG A 13 -18.25 -28.54 0.38
N ILE A 14 -17.00 -28.40 0.01
CA ILE A 14 -16.55 -27.44 -1.01
C ILE A 14 -16.97 -28.01 -2.36
N THR A 15 -18.02 -27.46 -2.96
CA THR A 15 -18.42 -27.74 -4.34
C THR A 15 -17.60 -26.83 -5.26
N ILE A 16 -16.57 -27.40 -5.88
CA ILE A 16 -15.91 -26.80 -7.03
C ILE A 16 -16.83 -27.05 -8.21
N GLY A 17 -17.34 -25.95 -8.79
CA GLY A 17 -18.20 -26.01 -9.97
C GLY A 17 -17.44 -26.50 -11.19
N THR A 18 -17.92 -27.56 -11.79
CA THR A 18 -17.57 -27.98 -13.13
C THR A 18 -18.83 -28.05 -13.98
N ASP A 19 -18.73 -27.35 -15.11
CA ASP A 19 -19.41 -27.50 -16.38
C ASP A 19 -20.88 -27.09 -16.59
N PRO A 20 -21.11 -26.27 -17.64
CA PRO A 20 -22.43 -25.93 -18.15
C PRO A 20 -22.73 -26.72 -19.44
N THR A 21 -23.25 -27.91 -19.33
CA THR A 21 -24.03 -28.54 -20.42
C THR A 21 -25.09 -29.46 -19.81
N ASP A 22 -26.31 -29.10 -20.06
CA ASP A 22 -27.49 -29.92 -20.31
C ASP A 22 -28.75 -29.44 -19.62
N GLY A 23 -29.75 -29.21 -20.48
CA GLY A 23 -31.10 -29.61 -20.24
C GLY A 23 -32.09 -28.56 -19.77
N ALA A 24 -32.63 -27.93 -20.73
CA ALA A 24 -34.06 -27.54 -20.87
C ALA A 24 -35.05 -27.98 -19.77
N ALA A 25 -36.00 -27.05 -19.54
CA ALA A 25 -37.34 -27.24 -19.00
C ALA A 25 -37.50 -27.07 -17.48
N SER A 26 -38.03 -25.94 -17.09
CA SER A 26 -39.40 -25.69 -16.62
C SER A 26 -39.52 -24.33 -15.96
N ARG A 27 -40.25 -23.43 -16.61
CA ARG A 27 -40.82 -22.21 -16.03
C ARG A 27 -41.95 -22.57 -15.06
N PRO A 28 -42.11 -21.87 -13.98
CA PRO A 28 -43.42 -21.57 -13.44
C PRO A 28 -43.79 -20.12 -13.75
N THR A 29 -44.83 -19.98 -14.47
CA THR A 29 -45.67 -18.80 -14.65
C THR A 29 -46.24 -18.36 -13.31
N SER A 30 -46.11 -17.10 -12.97
CA SER A 30 -47.01 -16.39 -12.06
C SER A 30 -47.30 -15.03 -12.65
N SER A 31 -48.42 -15.00 -13.27
CA SER A 31 -49.60 -14.16 -13.20
C SER A 31 -49.40 -12.71 -12.83
N GLY A 32 -49.78 -11.92 -13.82
CA GLY A 32 -49.83 -10.48 -13.84
C GLY A 32 -50.71 -9.86 -12.76
N ARG A 33 -50.35 -8.68 -12.43
CA ARG A 33 -51.25 -7.68 -11.90
C ARG A 33 -51.09 -6.38 -12.69
N ARG A 34 -52.02 -6.12 -13.57
CA ARG A 34 -52.22 -4.87 -14.29
C ARG A 34 -52.54 -3.74 -13.31
N PRO A 35 -51.99 -2.54 -13.47
CA PRO A 35 -52.57 -1.35 -12.85
C PRO A 35 -53.77 -0.87 -13.63
N ARG A 36 -54.81 -0.51 -12.91
CA ARG A 36 -56.09 0.03 -13.35
C ARG A 36 -55.94 1.52 -13.66
N PRO A 37 -56.51 2.05 -14.73
CA PRO A 37 -56.58 3.48 -15.03
C PRO A 37 -57.88 4.08 -14.47
N GLY A 38 -57.78 5.31 -13.99
CA GLY A 38 -58.95 6.15 -13.67
C GLY A 38 -58.74 6.86 -12.34
N ASP A 39 -58.37 8.13 -12.35
CA ASP A 39 -59.33 9.21 -12.25
C ASP A 39 -58.69 10.56 -12.58
N ALA A 40 -59.26 11.19 -13.54
CA ALA A 40 -59.02 12.57 -13.88
C ALA A 40 -59.90 13.49 -13.01
N THR A 41 -59.50 14.71 -12.93
CA THR A 41 -60.20 15.95 -12.62
C THR A 41 -59.86 16.65 -11.31
N SER A 42 -59.20 17.76 -11.45
CA SER A 42 -59.71 19.12 -11.18
C SER A 42 -58.59 20.15 -11.34
N ARG A 43 -58.67 20.90 -12.36
CA ARG A 43 -59.02 22.33 -12.53
C ARG A 43 -58.54 23.28 -11.43
N GLY A 44 -57.62 24.16 -11.87
CA GLY A 44 -57.81 25.56 -11.64
C GLY A 44 -56.87 26.25 -10.69
N ARG A 45 -55.93 27.05 -11.10
CA ARG A 45 -56.06 28.48 -11.29
C ARG A 45 -54.68 29.16 -11.35
N PRO A 46 -54.49 30.17 -12.20
CA PRO A 46 -53.22 30.88 -12.28
C PRO A 46 -53.19 32.04 -11.26
N GLY A 47 -52.09 32.24 -10.59
CA GLY A 47 -51.93 33.33 -9.62
C GLY A 47 -50.47 33.77 -9.49
N ALA A 48 -50.16 34.86 -10.16
CA ALA A 48 -49.26 35.93 -9.80
C ALA A 48 -47.83 35.59 -9.25
N ARG A 49 -46.89 35.95 -10.04
CA ARG A 49 -45.52 36.38 -9.60
C ARG A 49 -45.62 37.48 -8.56
N PRO A 50 -44.67 37.53 -7.61
CA PRO A 50 -43.77 38.66 -7.63
C PRO A 50 -42.32 38.27 -7.70
N ALA A 51 -41.59 39.02 -8.49
CA ALA A 51 -40.17 39.09 -8.52
C ALA A 51 -39.65 39.65 -7.21
N THR A 52 -38.72 38.98 -6.57
CA THR A 52 -37.85 39.62 -5.57
C THR A 52 -36.48 38.97 -5.57
N ALA A 53 -35.55 39.86 -5.84
CA ALA A 53 -34.22 39.95 -5.31
C ALA A 53 -33.25 38.78 -5.59
N GLY A 54 -32.36 39.12 -6.45
CA GLY A 54 -31.09 38.45 -6.63
C GLY A 54 -30.39 38.16 -5.34
N ARG A 55 -30.32 36.89 -4.99
CA ARG A 55 -29.30 36.40 -4.08
C ARG A 55 -28.14 36.02 -4.93
N ALA A 56 -27.18 36.94 -5.04
CA ALA A 56 -25.84 36.62 -5.55
C ALA A 56 -25.32 35.43 -4.75
N THR A 57 -25.48 34.24 -5.30
CA THR A 57 -24.69 33.11 -4.90
C THR A 57 -23.26 33.45 -5.30
N SER A 58 -22.51 33.96 -4.32
CA SER A 58 -21.06 33.96 -4.36
C SER A 58 -20.65 32.55 -4.81
N SER A 59 -20.32 32.44 -6.07
CA SER A 59 -19.61 31.27 -6.58
C SER A 59 -18.26 31.29 -5.86
N LYS A 60 -18.18 30.55 -4.78
CA LYS A 60 -16.91 30.12 -4.26
C LYS A 60 -16.24 29.43 -5.44
N SER A 61 -15.36 30.18 -6.09
CA SER A 61 -14.39 29.64 -7.04
C SER A 61 -13.78 28.41 -6.39
N THR A 62 -14.26 27.25 -6.77
CA THR A 62 -13.54 26.01 -6.59
C THR A 62 -12.24 26.23 -7.35
N LYS A 63 -11.19 26.64 -6.64
CA LYS A 63 -9.81 26.56 -7.12
C LYS A 63 -9.67 25.15 -7.65
N GLY A 64 -9.73 25.04 -8.97
CA GLY A 64 -9.53 23.77 -9.65
C GLY A 64 -8.19 23.20 -9.21
N VAL A 65 -8.23 21.98 -8.74
CA VAL A 65 -7.06 21.11 -8.47
C VAL A 65 -6.46 20.69 -9.82
N SER A 66 -6.20 21.66 -10.69
CA SER A 66 -5.59 21.44 -12.00
C SER A 66 -4.52 22.50 -12.28
N GLY A 67 -3.71 22.75 -11.30
CA GLY A 67 -2.47 23.46 -11.40
C GLY A 67 -1.44 22.70 -10.59
N ARG A 68 -1.04 21.55 -11.09
CA ARG A 68 0.22 20.95 -10.67
C ARG A 68 1.26 22.02 -10.98
N ASP A 69 1.83 22.62 -9.94
CA ASP A 69 2.88 23.62 -10.07
C ASP A 69 4.10 22.92 -10.68
N MET A 70 4.07 22.73 -12.01
CA MET A 70 5.14 22.09 -12.79
C MET A 70 6.53 22.65 -12.43
N PRO A 71 6.71 23.99 -12.31
CA PRO A 71 8.00 24.51 -11.93
C PRO A 71 8.44 24.07 -10.53
N THR A 72 7.50 23.96 -9.56
CA THR A 72 7.81 23.50 -8.22
C THR A 72 8.20 22.02 -8.21
N ALA A 73 7.49 21.18 -8.98
CA ALA A 73 7.83 19.75 -9.10
C ALA A 73 9.22 19.54 -9.72
N ILE A 74 9.54 20.30 -10.76
CA ILE A 74 10.87 20.27 -11.41
C ILE A 74 11.96 20.74 -10.42
N ALA A 75 11.72 21.83 -9.69
CA ALA A 75 12.67 22.36 -8.72
C ALA A 75 12.96 21.37 -7.62
N VAL A 76 11.92 20.72 -7.07
CA VAL A 76 12.08 19.67 -6.03
C VAL A 76 12.82 18.45 -6.59
N GLY A 77 12.49 18.00 -7.80
CA GLY A 77 13.19 16.89 -8.46
C GLY A 77 14.68 17.18 -8.68
N LEU A 78 15.01 18.39 -9.15
CA LEU A 78 16.40 18.83 -9.31
C LEU A 78 17.13 18.94 -7.97
N ALA A 79 16.47 19.42 -6.91
CA ALA A 79 17.06 19.51 -5.58
C ALA A 79 17.40 18.11 -5.04
N ILE A 80 16.49 17.14 -5.18
CA ILE A 80 16.71 15.74 -4.77
C ILE A 80 17.87 15.13 -5.58
N ALA A 81 17.89 15.34 -6.89
CA ALA A 81 18.99 14.86 -7.74
C ALA A 81 20.33 15.49 -7.35
N ALA A 82 20.38 16.80 -7.05
CA ALA A 82 21.59 17.48 -6.62
C ALA A 82 22.11 16.93 -5.27
N VAL A 83 21.20 16.68 -4.29
CA VAL A 83 21.56 16.07 -3.00
C VAL A 83 22.13 14.66 -3.21
N PHE A 84 21.49 13.86 -4.07
CA PHE A 84 21.93 12.50 -4.38
C PHE A 84 23.33 12.51 -5.04
N ILE A 85 23.53 13.33 -6.08
CA ILE A 85 24.83 13.48 -6.77
C ILE A 85 25.89 14.00 -5.80
N GLY A 86 25.56 14.96 -4.95
CA GLY A 86 26.44 15.48 -3.90
C GLY A 86 26.88 14.39 -2.93
N ALA A 87 25.94 13.55 -2.49
CA ALA A 87 26.25 12.42 -1.60
C ALA A 87 27.15 11.37 -2.27
N LEU A 88 26.93 11.06 -3.56
CA LEU A 88 27.78 10.15 -4.35
C LEU A 88 29.22 10.66 -4.43
N LYS A 89 29.42 11.98 -4.52
CA LYS A 89 30.76 12.61 -4.58
C LYS A 89 31.43 12.73 -3.21
N TYR A 90 30.62 12.75 -2.13
CA TYR A 90 31.17 12.99 -0.80
C TYR A 90 31.77 11.70 -0.20
N LYS A 91 30.95 10.72 0.14
CA LYS A 91 31.41 9.42 0.69
C LYS A 91 30.30 8.36 0.58
N PRO A 92 30.65 7.07 0.47
CA PRO A 92 29.66 5.99 0.38
C PRO A 92 28.66 5.94 1.56
N TRP A 93 29.11 6.25 2.78
CA TRP A 93 28.20 6.25 3.93
C TRP A 93 27.09 7.30 3.84
N ALA A 94 27.33 8.45 3.19
CA ALA A 94 26.30 9.47 2.99
C ALA A 94 25.19 8.95 2.09
N VAL A 95 25.54 8.21 1.05
CA VAL A 95 24.57 7.55 0.17
C VAL A 95 23.80 6.47 0.93
N ALA A 96 24.46 5.67 1.76
CA ALA A 96 23.81 4.67 2.60
C ALA A 96 22.78 5.29 3.54
N VAL A 97 23.11 6.44 4.16
CA VAL A 97 22.15 7.19 5.00
C VAL A 97 20.93 7.65 4.20
N ILE A 98 21.13 8.16 2.98
CA ILE A 98 20.01 8.54 2.10
C ILE A 98 19.13 7.33 1.80
N VAL A 99 19.72 6.18 1.47
CA VAL A 99 18.98 4.94 1.22
C VAL A 99 18.14 4.55 2.44
N VAL A 100 18.74 4.54 3.64
CA VAL A 100 18.04 4.21 4.89
C VAL A 100 16.89 5.18 5.16
N VAL A 101 17.10 6.48 4.97
CA VAL A 101 16.08 7.51 5.19
C VAL A 101 14.91 7.33 4.19
N VAL A 102 15.24 7.16 2.92
CA VAL A 102 14.20 6.97 1.87
C VAL A 102 13.38 5.71 2.13
N LEU A 103 14.03 4.59 2.47
CA LEU A 103 13.31 3.35 2.80
C LEU A 103 12.49 3.48 4.07
N GLY A 104 13.00 4.18 5.09
CA GLY A 104 12.28 4.46 6.33
C GLY A 104 11.02 5.30 6.08
N LEU A 105 11.14 6.37 5.29
CA LEU A 105 9.99 7.21 4.91
C LEU A 105 8.99 6.43 4.06
N GLY A 106 9.46 5.64 3.09
CA GLY A 106 8.60 4.76 2.30
C GLY A 106 7.87 3.72 3.15
N ALA A 107 8.53 3.17 4.17
CA ALA A 107 7.91 2.25 5.12
C ALA A 107 6.82 2.94 5.95
N VAL A 108 7.07 4.15 6.45
CA VAL A 108 6.06 4.93 7.19
C VAL A 108 4.85 5.17 6.31
N GLU A 109 5.05 5.67 5.09
CA GLU A 109 3.96 5.93 4.16
C GLU A 109 3.18 4.65 3.81
N TYR A 110 3.88 3.54 3.54
CA TYR A 110 3.25 2.25 3.27
C TYR A 110 2.35 1.81 4.44
N PHE A 111 2.87 1.82 5.66
CA PHE A 111 2.11 1.37 6.82
C PHE A 111 0.96 2.31 7.16
N ASP A 112 1.09 3.62 6.96
CA ASP A 112 0.00 4.58 7.13
C ASP A 112 -1.12 4.33 6.10
N ARG A 113 -0.78 4.12 4.82
CA ARG A 113 -1.77 3.78 3.79
C ARG A 113 -2.49 2.47 4.06
N VAL A 114 -1.78 1.49 4.59
CA VAL A 114 -2.38 0.21 4.99
C VAL A 114 -3.37 0.40 6.14
N ARG A 115 -3.04 1.25 7.12
CA ARG A 115 -3.93 1.57 8.24
C ARG A 115 -5.19 2.31 7.78
N GLU A 116 -5.07 3.23 6.82
CA GLU A 116 -6.23 3.90 6.20
C GLU A 116 -7.22 2.91 5.54
N LYS A 117 -6.74 1.74 5.10
CA LYS A 117 -7.56 0.65 4.55
C LYS A 117 -8.21 -0.24 5.61
N GLY A 118 -8.01 0.06 6.89
CA GLY A 118 -8.59 -0.68 8.01
C GLY A 118 -7.76 -1.85 8.51
N TYR A 119 -6.55 -2.06 7.99
CA TYR A 119 -5.65 -3.06 8.54
C TYR A 119 -4.92 -2.53 9.77
N GLN A 120 -4.46 -3.44 10.61
CA GLN A 120 -3.69 -3.13 11.82
C GLN A 120 -2.31 -3.80 11.76
N PRO A 121 -1.39 -3.30 10.93
CA PRO A 121 -0.04 -3.85 10.81
C PRO A 121 0.75 -3.63 12.11
N ALA A 122 1.78 -4.46 12.34
CA ALA A 122 2.76 -4.23 13.39
C ALA A 122 3.67 -3.04 13.01
N PHE A 123 3.16 -1.82 13.22
CA PHE A 123 3.74 -0.57 12.70
C PHE A 123 5.18 -0.35 13.17
N VAL A 124 5.40 -0.41 14.49
CA VAL A 124 6.74 -0.14 15.07
C VAL A 124 7.77 -1.17 14.63
N PRO A 125 7.57 -2.47 14.84
CA PRO A 125 8.55 -3.47 14.41
C PRO A 125 8.72 -3.50 12.89
N GLY A 126 7.67 -3.20 12.11
CA GLY A 126 7.74 -3.09 10.66
C GLY A 126 8.69 -1.98 10.20
N ILE A 127 8.55 -0.76 10.73
CA ILE A 127 9.45 0.36 10.39
C ILE A 127 10.88 0.07 10.86
N VAL A 128 11.03 -0.41 12.10
CA VAL A 128 12.36 -0.74 12.64
C VAL A 128 13.07 -1.77 11.75
N ALA A 129 12.35 -2.79 11.28
CA ALA A 129 12.91 -3.77 10.36
C ALA A 129 13.33 -3.16 9.00
N CYS A 130 12.50 -2.26 8.43
CA CYS A 130 12.81 -1.60 7.16
C CYS A 130 14.01 -0.66 7.25
N VAL A 131 14.31 -0.11 8.43
CA VAL A 131 15.50 0.73 8.66
C VAL A 131 16.72 -0.11 9.03
N ALA A 132 16.53 -1.15 9.87
CA ALA A 132 17.61 -2.00 10.34
C ALA A 132 18.22 -2.86 9.23
N ALA A 133 17.39 -3.34 8.28
CA ALA A 133 17.83 -4.21 7.20
C ALA A 133 18.89 -3.53 6.30
N PRO A 134 18.66 -2.34 5.70
CA PRO A 134 19.68 -1.68 4.89
C PRO A 134 20.89 -1.23 5.73
N ALA A 135 20.71 -0.82 6.99
CA ALA A 135 21.82 -0.48 7.87
C ALA A 135 22.72 -1.68 8.17
N ALA A 136 22.10 -2.84 8.47
CA ALA A 136 22.85 -4.07 8.70
C ALA A 136 23.59 -4.55 7.44
N VAL A 137 22.95 -4.47 6.27
CA VAL A 137 23.58 -4.85 5.00
C VAL A 137 24.75 -3.93 4.67
N TYR A 138 24.65 -2.65 4.93
CA TYR A 138 25.74 -1.72 4.70
C TYR A 138 26.99 -2.04 5.56
N HIS A 139 26.80 -2.44 6.82
CA HIS A 139 27.90 -2.71 7.74
C HIS A 139 28.43 -4.15 7.70
N TYR A 140 27.56 -5.12 7.51
CA TYR A 140 27.87 -6.55 7.63
C TYR A 140 27.71 -7.33 6.33
N GLY A 141 27.26 -6.66 5.25
CA GLY A 141 26.96 -7.31 3.98
C GLY A 141 25.61 -8.01 3.97
N THR A 142 25.27 -8.58 2.81
CA THR A 142 23.98 -9.26 2.58
C THR A 142 23.76 -10.50 3.45
N GLY A 143 24.83 -11.09 3.98
CA GLY A 143 24.78 -12.21 4.94
C GLY A 143 24.05 -11.88 6.24
N ALA A 144 23.86 -10.60 6.59
CA ALA A 144 23.09 -10.17 7.75
C ALA A 144 21.57 -10.27 7.55
N LEU A 145 21.08 -10.30 6.29
CA LEU A 145 19.66 -10.28 5.99
C LEU A 145 18.86 -11.41 6.66
N PRO A 146 19.29 -12.70 6.61
CA PRO A 146 18.51 -13.76 7.25
C PRO A 146 18.28 -13.52 8.74
N LEU A 147 19.29 -13.04 9.46
CA LEU A 147 19.19 -12.74 10.89
C LEU A 147 18.22 -11.57 11.13
N VAL A 148 18.37 -10.48 10.40
CA VAL A 148 17.49 -9.30 10.53
C VAL A 148 16.04 -9.67 10.21
N MET A 149 15.80 -10.45 9.15
CA MET A 149 14.46 -10.88 8.77
C MET A 149 13.87 -11.80 9.84
N MET A 150 14.64 -12.75 10.38
CA MET A 150 14.17 -13.61 11.45
C MET A 150 13.75 -12.81 12.69
N LEU A 151 14.58 -11.87 13.12
CA LEU A 151 14.28 -10.98 14.25
C LEU A 151 13.05 -10.12 13.99
N ALA A 152 12.91 -9.59 12.76
CA ALA A 152 11.75 -8.80 12.36
C ALA A 152 10.45 -9.60 12.43
N PHE A 153 10.43 -10.83 11.90
CA PHE A 153 9.27 -11.70 11.96
C PHE A 153 8.91 -12.11 13.38
N VAL A 154 9.92 -12.41 14.22
CA VAL A 154 9.70 -12.71 15.65
C VAL A 154 9.11 -11.48 16.36
N ALA A 155 9.65 -10.28 16.14
CA ALA A 155 9.14 -9.05 16.74
C ALA A 155 7.70 -8.75 16.31
N CYS A 156 7.37 -8.98 15.03
CA CYS A 156 6.00 -8.87 14.53
C CYS A 156 5.08 -9.89 15.20
N ALA A 157 5.48 -11.15 15.28
CA ALA A 157 4.68 -12.20 15.93
C ALA A 157 4.41 -11.88 17.39
N VAL A 158 5.41 -11.43 18.14
CA VAL A 158 5.26 -10.99 19.54
C VAL A 158 4.30 -9.81 19.65
N SER A 159 4.37 -8.86 18.73
CA SER A 159 3.47 -7.70 18.71
C SER A 159 2.01 -8.12 18.52
N PHE A 160 1.73 -9.14 17.71
CA PHE A 160 0.37 -9.64 17.51
C PHE A 160 -0.14 -10.48 18.67
N ILE A 161 0.74 -11.21 19.37
CA ILE A 161 0.38 -11.98 20.58
C ILE A 161 0.07 -11.03 21.74
N GLY A 162 0.82 -9.94 21.87
CA GLY A 162 0.66 -8.94 22.93
C GLY A 162 -0.48 -7.94 22.69
N ALA A 163 -1.13 -7.95 21.53
CA ALA A 163 -2.22 -7.03 21.24
C ALA A 163 -3.50 -7.41 22.00
N PRO A 164 -4.11 -6.50 22.78
CA PRO A 164 -5.28 -6.81 23.61
C PRO A 164 -6.56 -7.08 22.79
N ASN A 165 -6.57 -6.73 21.51
CA ASN A 165 -7.72 -6.86 20.60
C ASN A 165 -7.50 -8.00 19.60
N LEU A 166 -7.73 -9.24 20.03
CA LEU A 166 -7.70 -10.42 19.16
C LEU A 166 -8.81 -10.44 18.09
N GLU A 167 -9.74 -9.48 18.12
CA GLU A 167 -10.82 -9.36 17.14
C GLU A 167 -10.35 -8.91 15.75
N SER A 168 -9.21 -8.27 15.64
CA SER A 168 -8.63 -7.88 14.35
C SER A 168 -7.88 -9.07 13.75
N ASN A 169 -8.49 -9.73 12.77
CA ASN A 169 -7.90 -10.82 11.95
C ASN A 169 -6.36 -10.78 11.91
N PRO A 170 -5.63 -11.55 12.73
CA PRO A 170 -4.17 -11.42 12.82
C PRO A 170 -3.46 -11.85 11.53
N MET A 171 -4.01 -12.80 10.79
CA MET A 171 -3.42 -13.33 9.56
C MET A 171 -3.24 -12.27 8.46
N PRO A 172 -4.28 -11.51 8.05
CA PRO A 172 -4.10 -10.43 7.06
C PRO A 172 -3.15 -9.34 7.52
N ASN A 173 -3.19 -8.98 8.80
CA ASN A 173 -2.35 -7.93 9.37
C ASN A 173 -0.88 -8.35 9.39
N MET A 174 -0.60 -9.61 9.74
CA MET A 174 0.75 -10.18 9.69
C MET A 174 1.25 -10.31 8.25
N ALA A 175 0.41 -10.76 7.33
CA ALA A 175 0.77 -10.87 5.91
C ALA A 175 1.14 -9.52 5.30
N ILE A 176 0.35 -8.48 5.55
CA ILE A 176 0.63 -7.12 5.07
C ILE A 176 1.89 -6.55 5.72
N THR A 177 2.10 -6.76 7.02
CA THR A 177 3.33 -6.35 7.69
C THR A 177 4.55 -7.03 7.09
N SER A 178 4.49 -8.34 6.89
CA SER A 178 5.56 -9.13 6.27
C SER A 178 5.83 -8.69 4.84
N LEU A 179 4.78 -8.36 4.08
CA LEU A 179 4.92 -7.82 2.72
C LEU A 179 5.71 -6.50 2.73
N GLY A 180 5.37 -5.56 3.63
CA GLY A 180 6.08 -4.29 3.75
C GLY A 180 7.55 -4.47 4.13
N ILE A 181 7.85 -5.33 5.10
CA ILE A 181 9.23 -5.63 5.51
C ILE A 181 10.03 -6.26 4.36
N THR A 182 9.43 -7.22 3.65
CA THR A 182 10.11 -7.91 2.55
C THR A 182 10.29 -6.99 1.34
N TRP A 183 9.24 -6.25 0.96
CA TRP A 183 9.27 -5.42 -0.23
C TRP A 183 10.13 -4.16 -0.04
N ILE A 184 9.96 -3.46 1.07
CA ILE A 184 10.71 -2.22 1.34
C ILE A 184 12.02 -2.51 2.04
N GLY A 185 11.99 -3.24 3.14
CA GLY A 185 13.18 -3.50 3.94
C GLY A 185 14.19 -4.41 3.25
N MET A 186 13.80 -5.63 2.90
CA MET A 186 14.72 -6.63 2.32
C MET A 186 15.15 -6.25 0.91
N LEU A 187 14.21 -5.96 -0.02
CA LEU A 187 14.58 -5.57 -1.38
C LEU A 187 15.37 -4.25 -1.40
N GLY A 188 14.91 -3.24 -0.63
CA GLY A 188 15.61 -1.96 -0.53
C GLY A 188 17.02 -2.07 0.04
N SER A 189 17.28 -3.08 0.89
CA SER A 189 18.63 -3.32 1.45
C SER A 189 19.67 -3.65 0.41
N PHE A 190 19.30 -4.20 -0.75
CA PHE A 190 20.26 -4.44 -1.82
C PHE A 190 20.85 -3.14 -2.37
N GLY A 191 20.10 -2.02 -2.33
CA GLY A 191 20.65 -0.71 -2.63
C GLY A 191 21.79 -0.31 -1.68
N ALA A 192 21.61 -0.53 -0.38
CA ALA A 192 22.66 -0.33 0.61
C ALA A 192 23.83 -1.30 0.40
N GLY A 193 23.54 -2.55 0.00
CA GLY A 193 24.55 -3.57 -0.32
C GLY A 193 25.43 -3.17 -1.51
N ILE A 194 24.83 -2.58 -2.55
CA ILE A 194 25.60 -2.06 -3.71
C ILE A 194 26.56 -0.95 -3.25
N VAL A 195 26.08 -0.02 -2.41
CA VAL A 195 26.96 1.05 -1.87
C VAL A 195 28.09 0.48 -1.02
N ALA A 196 27.79 -0.57 -0.24
CA ALA A 196 28.79 -1.23 0.61
C ALA A 196 29.95 -1.85 -0.16
N LEU A 197 29.77 -2.20 -1.45
CA LEU A 197 30.84 -2.70 -2.31
C LEU A 197 32.02 -1.72 -2.42
N SER A 198 31.75 -0.41 -2.32
CA SER A 198 32.81 0.60 -2.29
C SER A 198 33.69 0.53 -1.03
N ASN A 199 33.13 0.03 0.10
CA ASN A 199 33.87 -0.15 1.33
C ASN A 199 34.72 -1.42 1.32
N PHE A 200 34.24 -2.50 0.71
CA PHE A 200 34.92 -3.79 0.66
C PHE A 200 35.91 -3.90 -0.50
N GLY A 201 35.82 -3.03 -1.51
CA GLY A 201 36.62 -3.03 -2.72
C GLY A 201 37.90 -2.22 -2.66
N GLY A 202 38.47 -1.94 -1.48
CA GLY A 202 39.75 -1.23 -1.37
C GLY A 202 39.68 0.26 -1.72
N GLY A 203 38.50 0.90 -1.57
CA GLY A 203 38.31 2.33 -1.82
C GLY A 203 37.96 2.71 -3.25
N ASN A 204 37.70 1.73 -4.11
CA ASN A 204 37.22 1.97 -5.46
C ASN A 204 35.72 2.41 -5.42
N PRO A 205 35.30 3.39 -6.23
CA PRO A 205 33.95 3.93 -6.24
C PRO A 205 32.91 2.98 -6.92
N ILE A 206 33.24 1.70 -7.13
CA ILE A 206 32.43 0.73 -7.87
C ILE A 206 30.98 0.67 -7.39
N GLY A 207 30.76 0.66 -6.06
CA GLY A 207 29.41 0.59 -5.50
C GLY A 207 28.59 1.87 -5.76
N THR A 208 29.21 3.03 -5.60
CA THR A 208 28.55 4.32 -5.88
C THR A 208 28.29 4.52 -7.37
N ASP A 209 29.21 4.11 -8.23
CA ASP A 209 29.05 4.17 -9.68
C ASP A 209 27.95 3.22 -10.16
N THR A 210 27.90 2.00 -9.62
CA THR A 210 26.84 1.03 -9.92
C THR A 210 25.47 1.55 -9.48
N LEU A 211 25.37 2.16 -8.29
CA LEU A 211 24.10 2.74 -7.83
C LEU A 211 23.68 3.93 -8.71
N CYS A 212 24.64 4.76 -9.15
CA CYS A 212 24.37 5.85 -10.07
C CYS A 212 23.80 5.34 -11.41
N LEU A 213 24.43 4.31 -11.99
CA LEU A 213 23.93 3.67 -13.22
C LEU A 213 22.53 3.07 -13.04
N LEU A 214 22.29 2.41 -11.90
CA LEU A 214 20.98 1.88 -11.56
C LEU A 214 19.93 3.00 -11.48
N ALA A 215 20.23 4.10 -10.79
CA ALA A 215 19.32 5.23 -10.68
C ALA A 215 19.01 5.87 -12.03
N ILE A 216 20.02 6.06 -12.88
CA ILE A 216 19.85 6.57 -14.24
C ILE A 216 18.99 5.60 -15.06
N GLY A 217 19.23 4.30 -14.95
CA GLY A 217 18.46 3.28 -15.66
C GLY A 217 16.98 3.28 -15.27
N VAL A 218 16.68 3.40 -13.97
CA VAL A 218 15.29 3.50 -13.47
C VAL A 218 14.62 4.76 -14.00
N VAL A 219 15.28 5.92 -13.86
CA VAL A 219 14.72 7.21 -14.34
C VAL A 219 14.51 7.18 -15.85
N ALA A 220 15.46 6.63 -16.61
CA ALA A 220 15.33 6.50 -18.05
C ALA A 220 14.16 5.59 -18.46
N ASN A 221 13.93 4.51 -17.71
CA ASN A 221 12.80 3.61 -17.93
C ASN A 221 11.44 4.27 -17.59
N ASP A 222 11.42 5.15 -16.60
CA ASP A 222 10.19 5.84 -16.20
C ASP A 222 9.78 6.97 -17.18
N ILE A 223 10.77 7.54 -17.90
CA ILE A 223 10.55 8.62 -18.85
C ILE A 223 10.23 8.09 -20.27
N GLY A 224 10.78 6.93 -20.64
CA GLY A 224 10.67 6.33 -21.98
C GLY A 224 9.54 5.39 -22.15
#